data_4183272b7e7646c3483091232e0c7814
#
_entry.id   4183272b7e7646c3483091232e0c7814
#
_cell.length_a   1.000
_cell.length_b   1.000
_cell.length_c   1.000
_cell.angle_alpha   90.00
_cell.angle_beta   90.00
_cell.angle_gamma   90.00
#
_symmetry.space_group_name_H-M   'P 1'
#
loop_
_entity.id
_entity.type
_entity.pdbx_description
1 polymer ?
#
loop_
_entity_poly.entity_id
_entity_poly.type
_entity_poly.pdbx_seq_one_letter_code
_entity_poly.pdbx_strand_id
1 'polypeptide(L)'
;MKNLRYEIIKYSKMLNSKKLSALRSGNISSRYKDGFLITPSGKKYSRLKNKDIVFVSLNGYFDRKKGIPSSEWKFHQDIYRNKKEAKAIVHAHSTCATAVSTHKRGIPSFHYMVAMAGGHDIKCAKYATFGTRELSKNILKALKGRKACLISNHGQIAFEENLSKAFELAEEVENISLQ
;
A
#
# COMPACT_ATOMS: atom_id res chain seq x y z
N MET A 1 11.92 -1.71 17.55
CA MET A 1 10.80 -2.64 17.27
C MET A 1 9.47 -2.13 17.81
N LYS A 2 9.35 -1.73 19.09
CA LYS A 2 8.11 -1.16 19.65
C LYS A 2 7.64 0.09 18.88
N ASN A 3 8.55 0.97 18.50
CA ASN A 3 8.21 2.20 17.78
C ASN A 3 7.61 1.90 16.40
N LEU A 4 8.24 1.06 15.57
CA LEU A 4 7.77 0.77 14.21
C LEU A 4 6.38 0.10 14.15
N ARG A 5 6.10 -0.82 15.09
CA ARG A 5 4.75 -1.42 15.20
C ARG A 5 3.71 -0.37 15.61
N TYR A 6 4.06 0.52 16.51
CA TYR A 6 3.21 1.63 16.90
C TYR A 6 2.92 2.56 15.71
N GLU A 7 3.94 2.90 14.92
CA GLU A 7 3.78 3.74 13.73
C GLU A 7 2.86 3.09 12.70
N ILE A 8 3.03 1.80 12.38
CA ILE A 8 2.12 1.08 11.49
C ILE A 8 0.69 1.17 12.00
N ILE A 9 0.44 0.98 13.30
CA ILE A 9 -0.89 1.09 13.90
C ILE A 9 -1.42 2.53 13.79
N LYS A 10 -0.59 3.53 14.07
CA LYS A 10 -0.96 4.95 13.95
C LYS A 10 -1.46 5.24 12.54
N TYR A 11 -0.67 4.94 11.52
CA TYR A 11 -1.03 5.20 10.12
C TYR A 11 -2.20 4.33 9.64
N SER A 12 -2.33 3.10 10.13
CA SER A 12 -3.52 2.27 9.85
C SER A 12 -4.82 2.88 10.37
N LYS A 13 -4.79 3.48 11.57
CA LYS A 13 -5.95 4.23 12.10
C LYS A 13 -6.21 5.49 11.26
N MET A 14 -5.15 6.15 10.79
CA MET A 14 -5.27 7.31 9.92
C MET A 14 -5.90 6.98 8.56
N LEU A 15 -5.74 5.76 8.00
CA LEU A 15 -6.48 5.34 6.81
C LEU A 15 -7.99 5.53 6.96
N ASN A 16 -8.52 5.19 8.16
CA ASN A 16 -9.95 5.37 8.44
C ASN A 16 -10.31 6.83 8.73
N SER A 17 -9.55 7.54 9.59
CA SER A 17 -9.87 8.92 9.97
C SER A 17 -9.74 9.90 8.81
N LYS A 18 -8.84 9.64 7.86
CA LYS A 18 -8.64 10.42 6.63
C LYS A 18 -9.50 9.92 5.45
N LYS A 19 -10.39 8.95 5.68
CA LYS A 19 -11.29 8.37 4.67
C LYS A 19 -10.57 7.74 3.47
N LEU A 20 -9.28 7.39 3.62
CA LEU A 20 -8.53 6.68 2.57
C LEU A 20 -8.91 5.19 2.48
N SER A 21 -9.48 4.62 3.52
CA SER A 21 -10.03 3.25 3.49
C SER A 21 -11.12 3.10 4.54
N ALA A 22 -12.18 2.39 4.17
CA ALA A 22 -13.25 2.08 5.09
C ALA A 22 -12.94 0.83 5.93
N LEU A 23 -13.44 0.79 7.15
CA LEU A 23 -13.45 -0.39 8.06
C LEU A 23 -12.05 -1.00 8.28
N ARG A 24 -11.68 -2.00 7.51
CA ARG A 24 -10.42 -2.79 7.56
C ARG A 24 -9.85 -3.09 6.19
N SER A 25 -10.33 -2.35 5.19
CA SER A 25 -9.76 -2.39 3.84
C SER A 25 -8.45 -1.59 3.79
N GLY A 26 -7.64 -1.88 2.77
CA GLY A 26 -6.29 -1.37 2.70
C GLY A 26 -5.33 -2.10 3.65
N ASN A 27 -4.08 -1.77 3.60
CA ASN A 27 -3.06 -2.33 4.49
C ASN A 27 -1.76 -1.50 4.43
N ILE A 28 -1.00 -1.58 5.51
CA ILE A 28 0.24 -0.81 5.67
C ILE A 28 1.36 -1.75 6.10
N SER A 29 2.52 -1.55 5.52
CA SER A 29 3.73 -2.25 5.92
C SER A 29 4.96 -1.35 6.00
N SER A 30 5.95 -1.82 6.71
CA SER A 30 7.28 -1.18 6.75
C SER A 30 8.36 -2.23 6.75
N ARG A 31 9.45 -1.97 6.01
CA ARG A 31 10.63 -2.84 5.94
C ARG A 31 11.23 -3.01 7.33
N TYR A 32 11.57 -4.23 7.66
CA TYR A 32 12.16 -4.57 8.96
C TYR A 32 13.07 -5.79 8.80
N LYS A 33 14.37 -5.65 9.13
CA LYS A 33 15.39 -6.71 9.00
C LYS A 33 15.36 -7.33 7.59
N ASP A 34 15.33 -8.64 7.50
CA ASP A 34 15.25 -9.48 6.29
C ASP A 34 13.83 -9.64 5.74
N GLY A 35 12.90 -8.79 6.17
CA GLY A 35 11.48 -8.83 5.79
C GLY A 35 10.79 -7.49 5.97
N PHE A 36 9.54 -7.57 6.42
CA PHE A 36 8.70 -6.42 6.70
C PHE A 36 7.65 -6.74 7.77
N LEU A 37 7.21 -5.70 8.46
CA LEU A 37 6.05 -5.74 9.35
C LEU A 37 4.83 -5.26 8.57
N ILE A 38 3.68 -5.94 8.73
CA ILE A 38 2.45 -5.62 8.01
C ILE A 38 1.23 -5.73 8.93
N THR A 39 0.18 -4.97 8.63
CA THR A 39 -1.13 -5.10 9.27
C THR A 39 -1.69 -6.51 9.11
N PRO A 40 -2.41 -7.03 10.12
CA PRO A 40 -3.00 -8.37 10.07
C PRO A 40 -4.24 -8.41 9.19
N SER A 41 -4.61 -9.60 8.73
CA SER A 41 -5.87 -9.85 8.04
C SER A 41 -7.06 -9.70 8.98
N GLY A 42 -8.16 -9.12 8.48
CA GLY A 42 -9.48 -9.18 9.08
C GLY A 42 -9.69 -8.41 10.40
N LYS A 43 -8.71 -7.67 10.91
CA LYS A 43 -8.80 -6.96 12.20
C LYS A 43 -9.11 -5.47 12.01
N LYS A 44 -10.09 -4.94 12.76
CA LYS A 44 -10.40 -3.51 12.75
C LYS A 44 -9.20 -2.69 13.25
N TYR A 45 -8.83 -1.64 12.53
CA TYR A 45 -7.65 -0.81 12.87
C TYR A 45 -7.77 -0.12 14.22
N SER A 46 -8.97 0.26 14.65
CA SER A 46 -9.22 0.82 15.98
C SER A 46 -8.84 -0.11 17.13
N ARG A 47 -8.82 -1.44 16.89
CA ARG A 47 -8.54 -2.49 17.90
C ARG A 47 -7.13 -3.07 17.79
N LEU A 48 -6.27 -2.56 16.88
CA LEU A 48 -4.91 -3.07 16.70
C LEU A 48 -4.04 -2.81 17.95
N LYS A 49 -3.28 -3.84 18.31
CA LYS A 49 -2.23 -3.81 19.34
C LYS A 49 -0.89 -4.16 18.69
N ASN A 50 0.23 -3.79 19.31
CA ASN A 50 1.57 -4.07 18.78
C ASN A 50 1.81 -5.55 18.43
N LYS A 51 1.24 -6.47 19.21
CA LYS A 51 1.34 -7.92 18.99
C LYS A 51 0.62 -8.40 17.72
N ASP A 52 -0.32 -7.61 17.20
CA ASP A 52 -1.14 -7.98 16.05
C ASP A 52 -0.40 -7.71 14.72
N ILE A 53 0.61 -6.84 14.72
CA ILE A 53 1.39 -6.57 13.52
C ILE A 53 2.28 -7.78 13.22
N VAL A 54 2.16 -8.31 12.01
CA VAL A 54 2.79 -9.57 11.60
C VAL A 54 4.11 -9.30 10.90
N PHE A 55 5.13 -10.08 11.23
CA PHE A 55 6.37 -10.11 10.47
C PHE A 55 6.26 -11.14 9.34
N VAL A 56 6.67 -10.71 8.14
CA VAL A 56 6.80 -11.57 6.95
C VAL A 56 8.21 -11.42 6.40
N SER A 57 8.93 -12.52 6.24
CA SER A 57 10.25 -12.51 5.61
C SER A 57 10.17 -12.25 4.11
N LEU A 58 11.27 -11.80 3.49
CA LEU A 58 11.30 -11.67 2.03
C LEU A 58 11.16 -13.02 1.31
N ASN A 59 11.35 -14.16 1.99
CA ASN A 59 11.07 -15.49 1.44
C ASN A 59 9.58 -15.88 1.52
N GLY A 60 8.74 -15.06 2.18
CA GLY A 60 7.31 -15.30 2.33
C GLY A 60 6.96 -16.16 3.56
N TYR A 61 7.92 -16.45 4.41
CA TYR A 61 7.65 -17.15 5.67
C TYR A 61 7.06 -16.17 6.71
N PHE A 62 6.06 -16.62 7.43
CA PHE A 62 5.53 -15.98 8.64
C PHE A 62 5.04 -17.05 9.62
N ASP A 63 5.18 -16.74 10.90
CA ASP A 63 4.73 -17.63 11.98
C ASP A 63 3.21 -17.48 12.18
N ARG A 64 2.43 -18.47 11.75
CA ARG A 64 0.98 -18.48 11.88
C ARG A 64 0.49 -18.41 13.34
N LYS A 65 1.30 -18.89 14.30
CA LYS A 65 0.97 -18.79 15.74
C LYS A 65 1.04 -17.35 16.24
N LYS A 66 1.83 -16.48 15.58
CA LYS A 66 1.96 -15.05 15.90
C LYS A 66 0.98 -14.16 15.14
N GLY A 67 0.27 -14.68 14.15
CA GLY A 67 -0.74 -13.96 13.41
C GLY A 67 -0.75 -14.28 11.92
N ILE A 68 -1.82 -13.84 11.26
CA ILE A 68 -2.02 -13.98 9.82
C ILE A 68 -1.85 -12.57 9.20
N PRO A 69 -0.89 -12.36 8.28
CA PRO A 69 -0.71 -11.07 7.61
C PRO A 69 -1.92 -10.73 6.73
N SER A 70 -2.07 -9.48 6.32
CA SER A 70 -3.02 -9.08 5.29
C SER A 70 -3.01 -10.09 4.13
N SER A 71 -4.17 -10.44 3.59
CA SER A 71 -4.29 -11.32 2.42
C SER A 71 -3.48 -10.84 1.21
N GLU A 72 -3.13 -9.57 1.19
CA GLU A 72 -2.41 -8.91 0.11
C GLU A 72 -0.89 -8.74 0.35
N TRP A 73 -0.34 -9.40 1.36
CA TRP A 73 1.07 -9.32 1.72
C TRP A 73 2.03 -9.64 0.55
N LYS A 74 1.57 -10.38 -0.46
CA LYS A 74 2.42 -10.80 -1.60
C LYS A 74 2.90 -9.63 -2.44
N PHE A 75 2.06 -8.64 -2.75
CA PHE A 75 2.54 -7.49 -3.50
C PHE A 75 3.45 -6.57 -2.66
N HIS A 76 3.26 -6.50 -1.33
CA HIS A 76 4.23 -5.85 -0.45
C HIS A 76 5.59 -6.53 -0.53
N GLN A 77 5.62 -7.86 -0.41
CA GLN A 77 6.84 -8.65 -0.54
C GLN A 77 7.55 -8.37 -1.87
N ASP A 78 6.82 -8.43 -2.97
CA ASP A 78 7.39 -8.27 -4.30
C ASP A 78 7.88 -6.84 -4.53
N ILE A 79 7.19 -5.82 -4.01
CA ILE A 79 7.69 -4.43 -4.03
C ILE A 79 9.00 -4.35 -3.23
N TYR A 80 9.05 -4.88 -2.00
CA TYR A 80 10.29 -4.85 -1.22
C TYR A 80 11.45 -5.62 -1.86
N ARG A 81 11.18 -6.67 -2.60
CA ARG A 81 12.20 -7.43 -3.33
C ARG A 81 12.77 -6.65 -4.52
N ASN A 82 11.91 -5.94 -5.25
CA ASN A 82 12.26 -5.30 -6.52
C ASN A 82 12.59 -3.80 -6.37
N LYS A 83 12.25 -3.18 -5.25
CA LYS A 83 12.42 -1.75 -4.96
C LYS A 83 13.19 -1.60 -3.64
N LYS A 84 14.53 -1.43 -3.74
CA LYS A 84 15.39 -1.25 -2.55
C LYS A 84 15.08 0.04 -1.80
N GLU A 85 14.63 1.06 -2.53
CA GLU A 85 14.20 2.37 -2.03
C GLU A 85 12.90 2.30 -1.23
N ALA A 86 12.03 1.32 -1.48
CA ALA A 86 10.80 1.15 -0.71
C ALA A 86 11.11 0.72 0.72
N LYS A 87 10.82 1.58 1.69
CA LYS A 87 10.95 1.29 3.13
C LYS A 87 9.59 1.19 3.81
N ALA A 88 8.55 1.83 3.25
CA ALA A 88 7.17 1.74 3.71
C ALA A 88 6.22 1.68 2.52
N ILE A 89 5.10 1.00 2.69
CA ILE A 89 4.06 0.84 1.67
C ILE A 89 2.71 1.09 2.31
N VAL A 90 1.89 1.89 1.63
CA VAL A 90 0.49 2.17 1.96
C VAL A 90 -0.37 1.71 0.78
N HIS A 91 -1.29 0.80 1.04
CA HIS A 91 -2.35 0.43 0.12
C HIS A 91 -3.68 0.92 0.68
N ALA A 92 -4.47 1.59 -0.15
CA ALA A 92 -5.73 2.21 0.23
C ALA A 92 -6.82 1.98 -0.82
N HIS A 93 -8.06 1.92 -0.36
CA HIS A 93 -9.27 1.90 -1.18
C HIS A 93 -9.95 3.27 -1.09
N SER A 94 -9.21 4.33 -1.37
CA SER A 94 -9.71 5.69 -1.28
C SER A 94 -10.69 5.98 -2.42
N THR A 95 -11.69 6.81 -2.16
CA THR A 95 -12.90 6.91 -3.00
C THR A 95 -12.59 7.35 -4.42
N CYS A 96 -11.85 8.45 -4.59
CA CYS A 96 -11.58 9.02 -5.91
C CYS A 96 -10.58 8.17 -6.68
N ALA A 97 -9.48 7.73 -6.06
CA ALA A 97 -8.52 6.85 -6.71
C ALA A 97 -9.15 5.52 -7.12
N THR A 98 -10.04 4.96 -6.30
CA THR A 98 -10.78 3.75 -6.67
C THR A 98 -11.73 4.01 -7.84
N ALA A 99 -12.49 5.12 -7.83
CA ALA A 99 -13.39 5.49 -8.93
C ALA A 99 -12.62 5.65 -10.25
N VAL A 100 -11.51 6.42 -10.24
CA VAL A 100 -10.66 6.59 -11.43
C VAL A 100 -10.09 5.25 -11.90
N SER A 101 -9.72 4.35 -10.98
CA SER A 101 -9.17 3.03 -11.33
C SER A 101 -10.16 2.14 -12.12
N THR A 102 -11.48 2.39 -12.02
CA THR A 102 -12.50 1.65 -12.76
C THR A 102 -12.44 1.90 -14.27
N HIS A 103 -11.93 3.07 -14.67
CA HIS A 103 -11.68 3.39 -16.07
C HIS A 103 -10.49 2.64 -16.67
N LYS A 104 -9.72 1.88 -15.85
CA LYS A 104 -8.52 1.10 -16.27
C LYS A 104 -7.45 1.96 -16.94
N ARG A 105 -7.46 3.26 -16.68
CA ARG A 105 -6.51 4.26 -17.18
C ARG A 105 -5.70 4.83 -16.03
N GLY A 106 -4.51 5.29 -16.32
CA GLY A 106 -3.70 6.07 -15.39
C GLY A 106 -4.15 7.54 -15.34
N ILE A 107 -3.56 8.29 -14.44
CA ILE A 107 -3.75 9.73 -14.33
C ILE A 107 -2.63 10.40 -15.13
N PRO A 108 -2.96 11.23 -16.15
CA PRO A 108 -1.95 11.92 -16.97
C PRO A 108 -1.32 13.10 -16.21
N SER A 109 -0.33 13.73 -16.81
CA SER A 109 0.35 14.93 -16.28
C SER A 109 -0.49 16.20 -16.44
N PHE A 110 -1.64 16.28 -15.80
CA PHE A 110 -2.48 17.49 -15.83
C PHE A 110 -2.18 18.47 -14.69
N HIS A 111 -1.49 18.04 -13.64
CA HIS A 111 -1.13 18.82 -12.48
C HIS A 111 0.30 18.48 -12.05
N TYR A 112 1.11 19.48 -11.61
CA TYR A 112 2.52 19.28 -11.26
C TYR A 112 2.73 18.25 -10.14
N MET A 113 1.78 18.11 -9.21
CA MET A 113 1.84 17.16 -8.10
C MET A 113 1.84 15.68 -8.55
N VAL A 114 1.42 15.37 -9.79
CA VAL A 114 1.56 14.03 -10.37
C VAL A 114 3.02 13.55 -10.31
N ALA A 115 3.98 14.46 -10.38
CA ALA A 115 5.41 14.15 -10.28
C ALA A 115 5.81 13.51 -8.92
N MET A 116 5.05 13.72 -7.86
CA MET A 116 5.29 13.06 -6.56
C MET A 116 5.22 11.53 -6.66
N ALA A 117 4.43 11.01 -7.60
CA ALA A 117 4.38 9.57 -7.89
C ALA A 117 5.64 9.03 -8.60
N GLY A 118 6.67 9.87 -8.80
CA GLY A 118 7.97 9.48 -9.36
C GLY A 118 8.06 9.58 -10.88
N GLY A 119 7.11 10.25 -11.55
CA GLY A 119 7.15 10.44 -13.00
C GLY A 119 6.04 11.35 -13.52
N HIS A 120 5.82 11.35 -14.82
CA HIS A 120 4.86 12.23 -15.50
C HIS A 120 3.41 11.72 -15.49
N ASP A 121 3.15 10.52 -14.96
CA ASP A 121 1.81 9.94 -14.84
C ASP A 121 1.71 9.06 -13.60
N ILE A 122 0.49 8.74 -13.16
CA ILE A 122 0.20 7.68 -12.20
C ILE A 122 -0.43 6.53 -13.00
N LYS A 123 0.31 5.45 -13.19
CA LYS A 123 -0.16 4.31 -13.99
C LYS A 123 -1.25 3.52 -13.27
N CYS A 124 -2.11 2.85 -14.04
CA CYS A 124 -3.11 1.91 -13.52
C CYS A 124 -2.65 0.48 -13.79
N ALA A 125 -2.46 -0.30 -12.73
CA ALA A 125 -2.15 -1.72 -12.83
C ALA A 125 -3.38 -2.49 -13.34
N LYS A 126 -3.18 -3.49 -14.21
CA LYS A 126 -4.26 -4.35 -14.69
C LYS A 126 -4.92 -5.09 -13.52
N TYR A 127 -6.23 -5.29 -13.62
CA TYR A 127 -6.98 -6.07 -12.64
C TYR A 127 -6.46 -7.50 -12.55
N ALA A 128 -6.40 -8.01 -11.36
CA ALA A 128 -6.33 -9.43 -11.02
C ALA A 128 -6.90 -9.62 -9.62
N THR A 129 -7.32 -10.82 -9.28
CA THR A 129 -7.89 -11.14 -7.96
C THR A 129 -6.90 -10.79 -6.85
N PHE A 130 -7.39 -10.18 -5.78
CA PHE A 130 -6.57 -9.80 -4.62
C PHE A 130 -5.80 -11.00 -4.03
N GLY A 131 -4.61 -10.75 -3.51
CA GLY A 131 -3.76 -11.78 -2.90
C GLY A 131 -3.10 -12.74 -3.90
N THR A 132 -3.32 -12.58 -5.23
CA THR A 132 -2.68 -13.42 -6.25
C THR A 132 -1.28 -12.91 -6.64
N ARG A 133 -0.46 -13.78 -7.19
CA ARG A 133 0.83 -13.39 -7.80
C ARG A 133 0.65 -12.58 -9.06
N GLU A 134 -0.45 -12.76 -9.77
CA GLU A 134 -0.76 -12.00 -10.97
C GLU A 134 -0.98 -10.52 -10.64
N LEU A 135 -1.77 -10.22 -9.60
CA LEU A 135 -1.95 -8.84 -9.11
C LEU A 135 -0.59 -8.21 -8.76
N SER A 136 0.25 -8.94 -8.04
CA SER A 136 1.59 -8.49 -7.65
C SER A 136 2.45 -8.13 -8.87
N LYS A 137 2.47 -8.97 -9.91
CA LYS A 137 3.18 -8.70 -11.18
C LYS A 137 2.63 -7.46 -11.89
N ASN A 138 1.31 -7.28 -11.93
CA ASN A 138 0.67 -6.14 -12.57
C ASN A 138 1.02 -4.83 -11.83
N ILE A 139 1.02 -4.84 -10.51
CA ILE A 139 1.44 -3.71 -9.67
C ILE A 139 2.92 -3.36 -9.93
N LEU A 140 3.82 -4.34 -9.92
CA LEU A 140 5.24 -4.11 -10.19
C LEU A 140 5.48 -3.49 -11.58
N LYS A 141 4.72 -3.94 -12.60
CA LYS A 141 4.77 -3.37 -13.94
C LYS A 141 4.33 -1.90 -13.95
N ALA A 142 3.26 -1.56 -13.24
CA ALA A 142 2.77 -0.20 -13.14
C ALA A 142 3.76 0.69 -12.35
N LEU A 143 4.41 0.15 -11.32
CA LEU A 143 5.41 0.85 -10.50
C LEU A 143 6.78 0.99 -11.19
N LYS A 144 6.97 0.55 -12.43
CA LYS A 144 8.25 0.76 -13.15
C LYS A 144 8.47 2.25 -13.37
N GLY A 145 9.49 2.83 -12.70
CA GLY A 145 9.79 4.26 -12.70
C GLY A 145 8.75 5.10 -11.94
N ARG A 146 7.97 4.50 -11.02
CA ARG A 146 6.93 5.16 -10.24
C ARG A 146 7.01 4.72 -8.78
N LYS A 147 6.52 5.58 -7.88
CA LYS A 147 6.38 5.33 -6.44
C LYS A 147 4.93 5.04 -6.03
N ALA A 148 3.98 5.37 -6.88
CA ALA A 148 2.56 5.08 -6.69
C ALA A 148 1.91 4.60 -7.99
N CYS A 149 0.82 3.82 -7.87
CA CYS A 149 -0.05 3.47 -8.99
C CYS A 149 -1.48 3.23 -8.51
N LEU A 150 -2.43 3.38 -9.43
CA LEU A 150 -3.78 2.87 -9.28
C LEU A 150 -3.79 1.35 -9.52
N ILE A 151 -4.74 0.67 -8.93
CA ILE A 151 -5.02 -0.76 -9.14
C ILE A 151 -6.43 -0.86 -9.69
N SER A 152 -6.58 -1.32 -10.93
CA SER A 152 -7.88 -1.37 -11.65
C SER A 152 -8.97 -2.05 -10.81
N ASN A 153 -10.13 -1.39 -10.66
CA ASN A 153 -11.30 -1.84 -9.89
C ASN A 153 -10.99 -2.18 -8.42
N HIS A 154 -9.98 -1.54 -7.81
CA HIS A 154 -9.52 -1.94 -6.49
C HIS A 154 -9.15 -0.74 -5.60
N GLY A 155 -8.23 0.11 -6.03
CA GLY A 155 -7.74 1.22 -5.23
C GLY A 155 -6.38 1.73 -5.70
N GLN A 156 -5.51 2.05 -4.74
CA GLN A 156 -4.18 2.60 -5.00
C GLN A 156 -3.12 1.95 -4.11
N ILE A 157 -1.86 2.10 -4.51
CA ILE A 157 -0.70 1.75 -3.69
C ILE A 157 0.38 2.81 -3.85
N ALA A 158 1.01 3.17 -2.74
CA ALA A 158 2.12 4.10 -2.67
C ALA A 158 3.25 3.52 -1.82
N PHE A 159 4.50 3.76 -2.18
CA PHE A 159 5.65 3.42 -1.35
C PHE A 159 6.63 4.59 -1.25
N GLU A 160 7.33 4.68 -0.14
CA GLU A 160 8.35 5.69 0.13
C GLU A 160 9.40 5.19 1.15
N GLU A 161 10.36 6.09 1.48
CA GLU A 161 11.46 5.80 2.41
C GLU A 161 11.03 5.69 3.88
N ASN A 162 9.81 6.12 4.23
CA ASN A 162 9.24 6.00 5.56
C ASN A 162 7.70 6.04 5.50
N LEU A 163 7.05 5.70 6.64
CA LEU A 163 5.58 5.64 6.72
C LEU A 163 4.91 6.99 6.53
N SER A 164 5.50 8.09 7.01
CA SER A 164 4.93 9.42 6.84
C SER A 164 4.84 9.76 5.36
N LYS A 165 5.96 9.68 4.64
CA LYS A 165 6.01 10.02 3.22
C LYS A 165 5.18 9.08 2.35
N ALA A 166 5.12 7.77 2.68
CA ALA A 166 4.27 6.83 1.95
C ALA A 166 2.78 7.14 2.17
N PHE A 167 2.42 7.59 3.36
CA PHE A 167 1.05 7.98 3.67
C PHE A 167 0.68 9.31 2.98
N GLU A 168 1.56 10.31 3.05
CA GLU A 168 1.39 11.59 2.34
C GLU A 168 1.24 11.38 0.83
N LEU A 169 2.05 10.50 0.23
CA LEU A 169 1.91 10.17 -1.19
C LEU A 169 0.57 9.49 -1.49
N ALA A 170 0.06 8.63 -0.61
CA ALA A 170 -1.26 8.03 -0.78
C ALA A 170 -2.40 9.06 -0.64
N GLU A 171 -2.28 10.06 0.26
CA GLU A 171 -3.20 11.18 0.36
C GLU A 171 -3.16 12.02 -0.94
N GLU A 172 -1.97 12.28 -1.47
CA GLU A 172 -1.82 13.06 -2.70
C GLU A 172 -2.39 12.34 -3.92
N VAL A 173 -2.22 11.02 -4.05
CA VAL A 173 -2.86 10.24 -5.11
C VAL A 173 -4.39 10.37 -5.05
N GLU A 174 -4.98 10.38 -3.85
CA GLU A 174 -6.43 10.62 -3.69
C GLU A 174 -6.81 12.05 -4.11
N ASN A 175 -6.05 13.07 -3.67
CA ASN A 175 -6.29 14.47 -4.03
C ASN A 175 -6.22 14.70 -5.54
N ILE A 176 -5.20 14.16 -6.21
CA ILE A 176 -5.05 14.22 -7.67
C ILE A 176 -6.19 13.47 -8.37
N SER A 177 -6.68 12.39 -7.80
CA SER A 177 -7.80 11.62 -8.35
C SER A 177 -9.14 12.35 -8.21
N LEU A 178 -9.27 13.29 -7.26
CA LEU A 178 -10.45 14.12 -7.06
C LEU A 178 -10.53 15.25 -8.06
N GLN A 179 -9.40 15.81 -8.49
CA GLN A 179 -9.28 16.88 -9.50
C GLN A 179 -9.65 16.39 -10.91
#